data_2c91aef51afca7b26a94cce0adc11066
#
_entry.id   2c91aef51afca7b26a94cce0adc11066
#
_cell.length_a   1.000
_cell.length_b   1.000
_cell.length_c   1.000
_cell.angle_alpha   90.00
_cell.angle_beta   90.00
_cell.angle_gamma   90.00
#
_symmetry.space_group_name_H-M   'P 1'
#
loop_
_entity.id
_entity.type
_entity.pdbx_description
1 polymer ?
#
loop_
_entity_poly.entity_id
_entity_poly.type
_entity_poly.pdbx_seq_one_letter_code
_entity_poly.pdbx_strand_id
1 'polypeptide(L)'
;MAVKNTSCMLCVWDCGIKATVEDGKLVKTEGMPEHPVSMGYICPRGETLPHYVYSDSRLLHPYRRKKGGGLERVTWDQALDICAENLTKVRDKYGSKALAIFCGSVGVENIEVAAFAQRFKSAFNTPNLLSVENICYRMRILARQLTFGRYTGEDYKDAECIILWGHNPDGSRRMLGDLIREKVNDHKMELIVIDPKRTELAKLGLHIPIRPGTDAALGLAMMNVIINEDRVDREFVDNYTKGYPELVEHIQQFTPEWASPITGIPVTEIKTIARIFAQSDASCIIQGINTLDQHQNG
;
A
#
# COMPACT_ATOMS: atom_id res chain seq x y z
N MET A 1 -28.88 14.05 19.95
CA MET A 1 -28.30 13.50 18.70
C MET A 1 -27.50 14.60 18.00
N ALA A 2 -26.24 14.33 17.62
CA ALA A 2 -25.39 15.24 16.86
C ALA A 2 -24.70 14.48 15.73
N VAL A 3 -24.56 15.08 14.54
CA VAL A 3 -23.79 14.53 13.45
C VAL A 3 -22.48 15.31 13.35
N LYS A 4 -21.35 14.59 13.29
CA LYS A 4 -20.00 15.15 13.16
C LYS A 4 -19.33 14.60 11.90
N ASN A 5 -18.71 15.49 11.14
CA ASN A 5 -17.88 15.12 10.01
C ASN A 5 -16.47 14.79 10.53
N THR A 6 -15.94 13.63 10.12
CA THR A 6 -14.60 13.16 10.50
C THR A 6 -14.06 12.17 9.44
N SER A 7 -12.93 11.52 9.70
CA SER A 7 -12.34 10.52 8.82
C SER A 7 -12.39 9.12 9.45
N CYS A 8 -12.52 8.11 8.61
CA CYS A 8 -12.36 6.72 8.99
C CYS A 8 -10.87 6.35 8.96
N MET A 9 -10.29 6.02 10.12
CA MET A 9 -8.86 5.70 10.27
C MET A 9 -8.54 4.20 10.25
N LEU A 10 -9.40 3.37 9.65
CA LEU A 10 -9.18 1.92 9.59
C LEU A 10 -8.26 1.47 8.45
N CYS A 11 -7.94 2.36 7.50
CA CYS A 11 -6.97 2.12 6.44
C CYS A 11 -6.50 3.46 5.83
N VAL A 12 -5.49 3.39 4.96
CA VAL A 12 -4.83 4.54 4.31
C VAL A 12 -5.72 5.40 3.39
N TRP A 13 -7.00 5.03 3.21
CA TRP A 13 -7.92 5.83 2.40
C TRP A 13 -8.54 7.01 3.13
N ASP A 14 -8.56 6.97 4.46
CA ASP A 14 -9.10 8.03 5.31
C ASP A 14 -10.46 8.56 4.81
N CYS A 15 -11.37 7.63 4.45
CA CYS A 15 -12.67 7.99 3.91
C CYS A 15 -13.40 8.99 4.83
N GLY A 16 -13.95 10.03 4.25
CA GLY A 16 -14.80 10.99 4.98
C GLY A 16 -16.07 10.31 5.46
N ILE A 17 -16.38 10.46 6.73
CA ILE A 17 -17.57 9.89 7.36
C ILE A 17 -18.39 10.93 8.14
N LYS A 18 -19.70 10.72 8.11
CA LYS A 18 -20.67 11.37 9.00
C LYS A 18 -20.90 10.46 10.20
N ALA A 19 -20.43 10.88 11.37
CA ALA A 19 -20.55 10.16 12.62
C ALA A 19 -21.74 10.67 13.42
N THR A 20 -22.76 9.85 13.65
CA THR A 20 -23.91 10.18 14.49
C THR A 20 -23.60 9.81 15.94
N VAL A 21 -23.73 10.83 16.81
CA VAL A 21 -23.47 10.68 18.24
C VAL A 21 -24.76 10.93 19.02
N GLU A 22 -25.13 10.02 19.87
CA GLU A 22 -26.27 10.10 20.80
C GLU A 22 -25.78 9.86 22.23
N ASP A 23 -26.11 10.75 23.15
CA ASP A 23 -25.71 10.65 24.56
C ASP A 23 -24.21 10.36 24.75
N GLY A 24 -23.37 10.99 23.91
CA GLY A 24 -21.91 10.83 23.96
C GLY A 24 -21.40 9.53 23.32
N LYS A 25 -22.25 8.70 22.73
CA LYS A 25 -21.88 7.47 22.05
C LYS A 25 -22.02 7.58 20.54
N LEU A 26 -21.05 7.05 19.82
CA LEU A 26 -21.11 6.86 18.38
C LEU A 26 -22.09 5.73 18.09
N VAL A 27 -23.20 6.03 17.40
CA VAL A 27 -24.26 5.05 17.10
C VAL A 27 -24.32 4.64 15.64
N LYS A 28 -23.83 5.51 14.72
CA LYS A 28 -23.85 5.25 13.29
C LYS A 28 -22.70 5.96 12.59
N THR A 29 -22.20 5.35 11.52
CA THR A 29 -21.27 5.98 10.58
C THR A 29 -21.76 5.80 9.15
N GLU A 30 -21.69 6.86 8.36
CA GLU A 30 -22.12 6.92 6.95
C GLU A 30 -21.05 7.63 6.13
N GLY A 31 -20.97 7.33 4.83
CA GLY A 31 -20.07 8.05 3.93
C GLY A 31 -20.44 9.52 3.83
N MET A 32 -19.45 10.38 3.67
CA MET A 32 -19.58 11.83 3.51
C MET A 32 -19.48 12.18 2.01
N PRO A 33 -20.60 12.55 1.33
CA PRO A 33 -20.60 12.82 -0.11
C PRO A 33 -19.65 13.96 -0.51
N GLU A 34 -19.47 14.93 0.39
CA GLU A 34 -18.64 16.12 0.15
C GLU A 34 -17.13 15.85 0.30
N HIS A 35 -16.74 14.62 0.71
CA HIS A 35 -15.33 14.30 0.87
C HIS A 35 -14.64 14.10 -0.51
N PRO A 36 -13.51 14.81 -0.80
CA PRO A 36 -12.96 14.90 -2.15
C PRO A 36 -12.40 13.57 -2.68
N VAL A 37 -12.06 12.63 -1.80
CA VAL A 37 -11.48 11.33 -2.18
C VAL A 37 -12.53 10.24 -2.20
N SER A 38 -13.28 10.07 -1.12
CA SER A 38 -14.26 8.98 -0.99
C SER A 38 -15.64 9.29 -1.55
N MET A 39 -15.98 10.56 -1.76
CA MET A 39 -17.22 11.01 -2.44
C MET A 39 -18.49 10.27 -1.95
N GLY A 40 -18.62 10.07 -0.65
CA GLY A 40 -19.73 9.35 -0.04
C GLY A 40 -19.53 7.83 0.10
N TYR A 41 -18.47 7.28 -0.46
CA TYR A 41 -18.18 5.85 -0.28
C TYR A 41 -17.78 5.55 1.17
N ILE A 42 -18.34 4.46 1.70
CA ILE A 42 -17.91 3.83 2.95
C ILE A 42 -17.96 2.31 2.77
N CYS A 43 -16.93 1.61 3.22
CA CYS A 43 -16.90 0.15 3.16
C CYS A 43 -17.51 -0.46 4.45
N PRO A 44 -17.85 -1.76 4.46
CA PRO A 44 -18.42 -2.42 5.65
C PRO A 44 -17.60 -2.25 6.93
N ARG A 45 -16.27 -2.11 6.84
CA ARG A 45 -15.43 -1.82 8.03
C ARG A 45 -15.74 -0.45 8.62
N GLY A 46 -15.90 0.57 7.77
CA GLY A 46 -16.27 1.91 8.21
C GLY A 46 -17.68 1.98 8.79
N GLU A 47 -18.62 1.24 8.19
CA GLU A 47 -20.01 1.14 8.70
C GLU A 47 -20.08 0.49 10.08
N THR A 48 -19.19 -0.47 10.36
CA THR A 48 -19.16 -1.19 11.64
C THR A 48 -18.32 -0.51 12.73
N LEU A 49 -17.82 0.71 12.50
CA LEU A 49 -17.03 1.46 13.50
C LEU A 49 -17.65 1.52 14.89
N PRO A 50 -18.99 1.75 15.06
CA PRO A 50 -19.60 1.74 16.41
C PRO A 50 -19.36 0.41 17.13
N HIS A 51 -19.53 -0.72 16.46
CA HIS A 51 -19.28 -2.05 17.04
C HIS A 51 -17.80 -2.26 17.39
N TYR A 52 -16.90 -1.76 16.56
CA TYR A 52 -15.46 -1.81 16.82
C TYR A 52 -15.05 -0.99 18.04
N VAL A 53 -15.60 0.23 18.17
CA VAL A 53 -15.27 1.16 19.27
C VAL A 53 -15.76 0.62 20.61
N TYR A 54 -16.95 0.02 20.65
CA TYR A 54 -17.59 -0.45 21.88
C TYR A 54 -17.55 -1.97 22.04
N SER A 55 -16.64 -2.65 21.36
CA SER A 55 -16.47 -4.11 21.53
C SER A 55 -16.09 -4.46 22.96
N ASP A 56 -16.77 -5.47 23.53
CA ASP A 56 -16.51 -6.01 24.88
C ASP A 56 -15.07 -6.56 25.01
N SER A 57 -14.45 -6.95 23.90
CA SER A 57 -13.06 -7.42 23.86
C SER A 57 -12.03 -6.29 23.81
N ARG A 58 -12.45 -5.01 23.74
CA ARG A 58 -11.54 -3.87 23.67
C ARG A 58 -10.80 -3.69 24.99
N LEU A 59 -9.48 -3.60 24.91
CA LEU A 59 -8.64 -3.29 26.08
C LEU A 59 -8.80 -1.81 26.45
N LEU A 60 -9.37 -1.56 27.64
CA LEU A 60 -9.61 -0.22 28.17
C LEU A 60 -8.56 0.24 29.18
N HIS A 61 -7.70 -0.66 29.60
CA HIS A 61 -6.70 -0.42 30.66
C HIS A 61 -5.38 -1.09 30.31
N PRO A 62 -4.24 -0.60 30.82
CA PRO A 62 -2.99 -1.31 30.74
C PRO A 62 -2.96 -2.53 31.68
N TYR A 63 -2.17 -3.52 31.29
CA TYR A 63 -1.97 -4.75 32.05
C TYR A 63 -0.48 -5.05 32.16
N ARG A 64 -0.07 -5.61 33.32
CA ARG A 64 1.28 -6.18 33.49
C ARG A 64 1.21 -7.70 33.63
N ARG A 65 2.27 -8.37 33.26
CA ARG A 65 2.43 -9.81 33.46
C ARG A 65 2.80 -10.12 34.90
N LYS A 66 2.09 -11.04 35.55
CA LYS A 66 2.44 -11.54 36.88
C LYS A 66 3.62 -12.51 36.84
N LYS A 67 4.43 -12.58 37.89
CA LYS A 67 5.55 -13.53 38.01
C LYS A 67 5.11 -15.01 37.89
N GLY A 68 3.91 -15.35 38.35
CA GLY A 68 3.32 -16.70 38.29
C GLY A 68 2.48 -16.97 37.04
N GLY A 69 2.48 -16.09 36.04
CA GLY A 69 1.65 -16.18 34.84
C GLY A 69 0.34 -15.38 34.96
N GLY A 70 -0.30 -15.15 33.82
CA GLY A 70 -1.50 -14.33 33.70
C GLY A 70 -1.19 -12.82 33.69
N LEU A 71 -2.26 -12.03 33.58
CA LEU A 71 -2.22 -10.58 33.52
C LEU A 71 -2.94 -9.97 34.73
N GLU A 72 -2.49 -8.81 35.17
CA GLU A 72 -3.21 -7.99 36.15
C GLU A 72 -3.36 -6.57 35.62
N ARG A 73 -4.51 -6.00 35.87
CA ARG A 73 -4.81 -4.62 35.51
C ARG A 73 -3.97 -3.66 36.38
N VAL A 74 -3.42 -2.63 35.75
CA VAL A 74 -2.69 -1.55 36.40
C VAL A 74 -3.25 -0.20 35.97
N THR A 75 -2.95 0.86 36.70
CA THR A 75 -3.23 2.25 36.24
C THR A 75 -2.24 2.67 35.17
N TRP A 76 -2.57 3.74 34.42
CA TRP A 76 -1.64 4.32 33.46
C TRP A 76 -0.35 4.81 34.11
N ASP A 77 -0.44 5.46 35.30
CA ASP A 77 0.73 5.92 36.03
C ASP A 77 1.63 4.74 36.39
N GLN A 78 1.06 3.69 36.96
CA GLN A 78 1.81 2.46 37.27
C GLN A 78 2.46 1.83 36.04
N ALA A 79 1.76 1.81 34.91
CA ALA A 79 2.31 1.26 33.66
C ALA A 79 3.49 2.11 33.16
N LEU A 80 3.36 3.43 33.17
CA LEU A 80 4.41 4.36 32.77
C LEU A 80 5.63 4.29 33.69
N ASP A 81 5.43 4.22 35.00
CA ASP A 81 6.51 4.05 35.99
C ASP A 81 7.27 2.74 35.74
N ILE A 82 6.56 1.62 35.55
CA ILE A 82 7.18 0.33 35.24
C ILE A 82 8.01 0.41 33.97
N CYS A 83 7.49 1.05 32.91
CA CYS A 83 8.23 1.24 31.67
C CYS A 83 9.48 2.11 31.88
N ALA A 84 9.33 3.25 32.54
CA ALA A 84 10.42 4.19 32.79
C ALA A 84 11.55 3.54 33.61
N GLU A 85 11.21 2.85 34.72
CA GLU A 85 12.18 2.14 35.54
C GLU A 85 12.95 1.07 34.77
N ASN A 86 12.26 0.24 34.02
CA ASN A 86 12.91 -0.85 33.29
C ASN A 86 13.77 -0.34 32.13
N LEU A 87 13.32 0.67 31.39
CA LEU A 87 14.10 1.31 30.35
C LEU A 87 15.33 2.02 30.90
N THR A 88 15.21 2.69 32.08
CA THR A 88 16.34 3.30 32.77
C THR A 88 17.35 2.23 33.19
N LYS A 89 16.92 1.12 33.78
CA LYS A 89 17.82 0.00 34.15
C LYS A 89 18.58 -0.55 32.96
N VAL A 90 17.90 -0.69 31.80
CA VAL A 90 18.54 -1.15 30.55
C VAL A 90 19.58 -0.14 30.09
N ARG A 91 19.24 1.14 30.06
CA ARG A 91 20.16 2.22 29.68
C ARG A 91 21.38 2.27 30.58
N ASP A 92 21.18 2.21 31.90
CA ASP A 92 22.25 2.34 32.88
C ASP A 92 23.21 1.13 32.86
N LYS A 93 22.67 -0.06 32.53
CA LYS A 93 23.46 -1.28 32.46
C LYS A 93 24.15 -1.49 31.13
N TYR A 94 23.49 -1.16 30.00
CA TYR A 94 23.94 -1.54 28.66
C TYR A 94 24.15 -0.35 27.72
N GLY A 95 23.87 0.87 28.18
CA GLY A 95 23.91 2.08 27.37
C GLY A 95 22.63 2.31 26.56
N SER A 96 22.46 3.54 26.06
CA SER A 96 21.26 3.94 25.32
C SER A 96 21.06 3.17 24.00
N LYS A 97 22.16 2.67 23.40
CA LYS A 97 22.11 1.86 22.15
C LYS A 97 21.46 0.48 22.33
N ALA A 98 21.24 0.05 23.58
CA ALA A 98 20.55 -1.22 23.86
C ALA A 98 19.04 -1.16 23.59
N LEU A 99 18.46 0.03 23.44
CA LEU A 99 17.05 0.21 23.05
C LEU A 99 16.94 0.34 21.53
N ALA A 100 16.06 -0.46 20.95
CA ALA A 100 15.57 -0.28 19.59
C ALA A 100 14.07 0.04 19.61
N ILE A 101 13.66 1.03 18.83
CA ILE A 101 12.27 1.42 18.64
C ILE A 101 11.87 0.97 17.25
N PHE A 102 10.84 0.14 17.14
CA PHE A 102 10.29 -0.29 15.85
C PHE A 102 8.92 0.34 15.63
N CYS A 103 8.80 1.14 14.58
CA CYS A 103 7.57 1.78 14.17
C CYS A 103 6.98 1.07 12.94
N GLY A 104 5.69 0.73 13.00
CA GLY A 104 4.95 0.25 11.84
C GLY A 104 4.57 1.40 10.89
N SER A 105 3.53 1.19 10.09
CA SER A 105 2.97 2.22 9.19
C SER A 105 2.08 3.25 9.91
N VAL A 106 2.02 3.19 11.21
CA VAL A 106 1.18 4.03 12.09
C VAL A 106 1.37 5.54 11.87
N GLY A 107 2.52 5.96 11.36
CA GLY A 107 2.79 7.36 11.07
C GLY A 107 2.03 7.91 9.86
N VAL A 108 1.41 7.06 9.06
CA VAL A 108 0.56 7.46 7.93
C VAL A 108 -0.84 7.82 8.41
N GLU A 109 -1.38 7.02 9.35
CA GLU A 109 -2.71 7.19 9.91
C GLU A 109 -2.71 8.00 11.22
N ASN A 110 -1.57 8.04 11.93
CA ASN A 110 -1.42 8.73 13.22
C ASN A 110 -0.04 9.38 13.33
N ILE A 111 0.06 10.60 12.82
CA ILE A 111 1.31 11.37 12.78
C ILE A 111 1.82 11.71 14.18
N GLU A 112 0.94 11.82 15.17
CA GLU A 112 1.31 12.11 16.57
C GLU A 112 2.17 10.98 17.14
N VAL A 113 1.82 9.73 16.87
CA VAL A 113 2.62 8.57 17.31
C VAL A 113 4.01 8.60 16.69
N ALA A 114 4.12 8.92 15.40
CA ALA A 114 5.42 9.04 14.71
C ALA A 114 6.25 10.17 15.32
N ALA A 115 5.67 11.34 15.59
CA ALA A 115 6.33 12.49 16.19
C ALA A 115 6.82 12.17 17.60
N PHE A 116 5.97 11.53 18.44
CA PHE A 116 6.37 11.13 19.78
C PHE A 116 7.43 10.02 19.80
N ALA A 117 7.42 9.09 18.84
CA ALA A 117 8.48 8.09 18.70
C ALA A 117 9.85 8.75 18.42
N GLN A 118 9.89 9.76 17.54
CA GLN A 118 11.11 10.55 17.29
C GLN A 118 11.57 11.32 18.51
N ARG A 119 10.64 11.96 19.23
CA ARG A 119 10.95 12.67 20.49
C ARG A 119 11.49 11.71 21.55
N PHE A 120 10.86 10.54 21.72
CA PHE A 120 11.31 9.53 22.67
C PHE A 120 12.70 8.99 22.33
N LYS A 121 12.95 8.69 21.05
CA LYS A 121 14.27 8.32 20.53
C LYS A 121 15.34 9.34 20.95
N SER A 122 15.07 10.63 20.74
CA SER A 122 16.00 11.71 21.06
C SER A 122 16.21 11.85 22.56
N ALA A 123 15.15 11.79 23.37
CA ALA A 123 15.22 11.88 24.82
C ALA A 123 15.97 10.70 25.45
N PHE A 124 15.78 9.48 24.92
CA PHE A 124 16.49 8.28 25.38
C PHE A 124 17.94 8.23 24.87
N ASN A 125 18.24 9.01 23.83
CA ASN A 125 19.52 9.07 23.14
C ASN A 125 19.89 7.73 22.47
N THR A 126 18.93 7.04 21.85
CA THR A 126 19.20 5.84 21.04
C THR A 126 19.24 6.20 19.55
N PRO A 127 20.21 5.66 18.76
CA PRO A 127 20.18 5.79 17.31
C PRO A 127 19.20 4.83 16.63
N ASN A 128 18.71 3.81 17.35
CA ASN A 128 18.04 2.65 16.79
C ASN A 128 16.52 2.89 16.64
N LEU A 129 16.14 3.68 15.65
CA LEU A 129 14.75 3.78 15.20
C LEU A 129 14.61 3.04 13.88
N LEU A 130 13.81 2.00 13.90
CA LEU A 130 13.51 1.12 12.78
C LEU A 130 12.11 1.40 12.25
N SER A 131 11.94 1.34 10.96
CA SER A 131 10.66 1.53 10.29
C SER A 131 10.38 0.38 9.33
N VAL A 132 9.11 0.08 9.12
CA VAL A 132 8.65 -0.87 8.10
C VAL A 132 8.93 -0.39 6.67
N GLU A 133 9.23 0.89 6.46
CA GLU A 133 9.41 1.47 5.14
C GLU A 133 10.40 0.68 4.27
N ASN A 134 11.50 0.18 4.86
CA ASN A 134 12.53 -0.55 4.13
C ASN A 134 12.06 -1.90 3.56
N ILE A 135 10.99 -2.44 4.11
CA ILE A 135 10.34 -3.68 3.69
C ILE A 135 8.88 -3.45 3.30
N CYS A 136 8.52 -2.21 2.98
CA CYS A 136 7.19 -1.81 2.56
C CYS A 136 7.29 -1.05 1.22
N TYR A 137 6.97 0.22 1.17
CA TYR A 137 6.85 0.98 -0.08
C TYR A 137 8.07 1.88 -0.40
N ARG A 138 9.13 1.86 0.39
CA ARG A 138 10.29 2.74 0.20
C ARG A 138 10.96 2.54 -1.16
N MET A 139 11.06 1.31 -1.64
CA MET A 139 11.67 1.03 -2.95
C MET A 139 10.88 1.69 -4.08
N ARG A 140 9.54 1.65 -4.01
CA ARG A 140 8.66 2.36 -4.95
C ARG A 140 8.85 3.87 -4.90
N ILE A 141 8.94 4.45 -3.69
CA ILE A 141 9.22 5.88 -3.54
C ILE A 141 10.56 6.23 -4.18
N LEU A 142 11.61 5.45 -3.89
CA LEU A 142 12.93 5.67 -4.45
C LEU A 142 12.93 5.56 -5.98
N ALA A 143 12.32 4.52 -6.54
CA ALA A 143 12.19 4.34 -7.98
C ALA A 143 11.48 5.54 -8.63
N ARG A 144 10.37 5.99 -8.05
CA ARG A 144 9.63 7.17 -8.56
C ARG A 144 10.42 8.46 -8.43
N GLN A 145 11.15 8.66 -7.33
CA GLN A 145 12.04 9.81 -7.18
C GLN A 145 13.18 9.83 -8.21
N LEU A 146 13.77 8.68 -8.50
CA LEU A 146 14.85 8.56 -9.50
C LEU A 146 14.31 8.75 -10.93
N THR A 147 13.08 8.31 -11.21
CA THR A 147 12.49 8.38 -12.55
C THR A 147 11.77 9.71 -12.81
N PHE A 148 10.98 10.17 -11.83
CA PHE A 148 10.11 11.35 -11.99
C PHE A 148 10.55 12.58 -11.18
N GLY A 149 11.63 12.46 -10.39
CA GLY A 149 12.10 13.53 -9.50
C GLY A 149 11.25 13.71 -8.22
N ARG A 150 10.14 13.01 -8.09
CA ARG A 150 9.24 13.08 -6.92
C ARG A 150 8.36 11.85 -6.80
N TYR A 151 7.70 11.71 -5.64
CA TYR A 151 6.65 10.72 -5.46
C TYR A 151 5.38 11.12 -6.25
N THR A 152 4.84 10.16 -6.97
CA THR A 152 3.58 10.29 -7.74
C THR A 152 2.59 9.23 -7.30
N GLY A 153 1.30 9.54 -7.33
CA GLY A 153 0.21 8.57 -7.15
C GLY A 153 -0.22 7.93 -8.47
N GLU A 154 -0.99 6.87 -8.39
CA GLU A 154 -1.66 6.27 -9.53
C GLU A 154 -2.94 7.09 -9.85
N ASP A 155 -3.11 7.53 -11.10
CA ASP A 155 -4.36 8.07 -11.59
C ASP A 155 -5.15 6.96 -12.30
N TYR A 156 -6.16 6.46 -11.62
CA TYR A 156 -6.97 5.33 -12.06
C TYR A 156 -8.41 5.72 -12.43
N LYS A 157 -8.81 6.98 -12.18
CA LYS A 157 -10.19 7.40 -12.38
C LYS A 157 -10.60 7.38 -13.85
N ASP A 158 -9.70 7.85 -14.70
CA ASP A 158 -9.94 7.94 -16.14
C ASP A 158 -9.19 6.86 -16.94
N ALA A 159 -8.63 5.87 -16.23
CA ALA A 159 -7.91 4.78 -16.88
C ALA A 159 -8.87 3.87 -17.69
N GLU A 160 -8.45 3.55 -18.92
CA GLU A 160 -9.10 2.59 -19.83
C GLU A 160 -8.47 1.20 -19.73
N CYS A 161 -7.22 1.12 -19.25
CA CYS A 161 -6.56 -0.14 -18.93
C CYS A 161 -5.92 -0.05 -17.53
N ILE A 162 -6.22 -1.02 -16.69
CA ILE A 162 -5.57 -1.17 -15.38
C ILE A 162 -4.84 -2.51 -15.31
N ILE A 163 -3.56 -2.45 -14.94
CA ILE A 163 -2.81 -3.61 -14.48
C ILE A 163 -2.79 -3.60 -12.94
N LEU A 164 -3.46 -4.58 -12.33
CA LEU A 164 -3.27 -4.90 -10.91
C LEU A 164 -2.07 -5.83 -10.79
N TRP A 165 -0.95 -5.32 -10.31
CA TRP A 165 0.30 -6.08 -10.22
C TRP A 165 0.60 -6.47 -8.78
N GLY A 166 0.30 -7.73 -8.42
CA GLY A 166 0.41 -8.23 -7.06
C GLY A 166 -0.42 -7.45 -6.05
N HIS A 167 -1.54 -6.90 -6.50
CA HIS A 167 -2.41 -6.05 -5.72
C HIS A 167 -3.84 -6.60 -5.68
N ASN A 168 -4.34 -6.85 -4.46
CA ASN A 168 -5.72 -7.26 -4.24
C ASN A 168 -6.53 -6.15 -3.55
N PRO A 169 -7.18 -5.26 -4.31
CA PRO A 169 -7.95 -4.15 -3.74
C PRO A 169 -9.08 -4.60 -2.81
N ASP A 170 -9.69 -5.75 -3.07
CA ASP A 170 -10.78 -6.27 -2.22
C ASP A 170 -10.35 -6.45 -0.76
N GLY A 171 -9.08 -6.80 -0.54
CA GLY A 171 -8.51 -6.94 0.79
C GLY A 171 -7.99 -5.64 1.41
N SER A 172 -7.53 -4.69 0.60
CA SER A 172 -6.76 -3.53 1.07
C SER A 172 -7.34 -2.17 0.70
N ARG A 173 -7.98 -2.05 -0.46
CA ARG A 173 -8.52 -0.80 -1.02
C ARG A 173 -9.91 -1.03 -1.59
N ARG A 174 -10.87 -1.39 -0.77
CA ARG A 174 -12.20 -1.84 -1.18
C ARG A 174 -12.88 -0.91 -2.18
N MET A 175 -12.81 0.39 -1.96
CA MET A 175 -13.37 1.39 -2.87
C MET A 175 -12.79 1.27 -4.29
N LEU A 176 -11.47 1.02 -4.41
CA LEU A 176 -10.83 0.80 -5.70
C LEU A 176 -11.32 -0.50 -6.35
N GLY A 177 -11.49 -1.57 -5.57
CA GLY A 177 -12.04 -2.84 -6.08
C GLY A 177 -13.45 -2.70 -6.64
N ASP A 178 -14.30 -1.94 -5.96
CA ASP A 178 -15.67 -1.71 -6.40
C ASP A 178 -15.73 -0.83 -7.66
N LEU A 179 -14.90 0.23 -7.73
CA LEU A 179 -14.75 1.07 -8.92
C LEU A 179 -14.27 0.26 -10.15
N ILE A 180 -13.28 -0.60 -9.97
CA ILE A 180 -12.77 -1.46 -11.06
C ILE A 180 -13.88 -2.40 -11.55
N ARG A 181 -14.65 -3.02 -10.63
CA ARG A 181 -15.78 -3.88 -11.02
C ARG A 181 -16.82 -3.15 -11.83
N GLU A 182 -17.19 -1.97 -11.40
CA GLU A 182 -18.15 -1.13 -12.12
C GLU A 182 -17.66 -0.85 -13.53
N LYS A 183 -16.45 -0.33 -13.70
CA LYS A 183 -15.90 0.02 -15.02
C LYS A 183 -15.71 -1.19 -15.93
N VAL A 184 -15.26 -2.33 -15.40
CA VAL A 184 -15.09 -3.56 -16.19
C VAL A 184 -16.45 -4.11 -16.64
N ASN A 185 -17.45 -4.12 -15.76
CA ASN A 185 -18.81 -4.58 -16.11
C ASN A 185 -19.49 -3.68 -17.13
N ASP A 186 -19.18 -2.38 -17.12
CA ASP A 186 -19.67 -1.42 -18.11
C ASP A 186 -18.86 -1.46 -19.44
N HIS A 187 -17.90 -2.36 -19.59
CA HIS A 187 -16.98 -2.45 -20.74
C HIS A 187 -16.21 -1.15 -21.04
N LYS A 188 -15.91 -0.39 -20.01
CA LYS A 188 -15.16 0.88 -20.09
C LYS A 188 -13.69 0.73 -19.74
N MET A 189 -13.24 -0.48 -19.35
CA MET A 189 -11.90 -0.72 -18.85
C MET A 189 -11.43 -2.14 -19.16
N GLU A 190 -10.24 -2.26 -19.70
CA GLU A 190 -9.48 -3.50 -19.77
C GLU A 190 -8.79 -3.77 -18.44
N LEU A 191 -8.97 -4.96 -17.88
CA LEU A 191 -8.34 -5.37 -16.63
C LEU A 191 -7.35 -6.49 -16.83
N ILE A 192 -6.11 -6.27 -16.42
CA ILE A 192 -5.05 -7.28 -16.35
C ILE A 192 -4.68 -7.48 -14.88
N VAL A 193 -4.66 -8.72 -14.42
CA VAL A 193 -4.27 -9.05 -13.04
C VAL A 193 -3.05 -9.96 -13.08
N ILE A 194 -1.90 -9.41 -12.71
CA ILE A 194 -0.63 -10.13 -12.57
C ILE A 194 -0.48 -10.53 -11.11
N ASP A 195 -0.80 -11.78 -10.78
CA ASP A 195 -0.79 -12.29 -9.41
C ASP A 195 -0.70 -13.82 -9.43
N PRO A 196 0.13 -14.46 -8.62
CA PRO A 196 0.16 -15.93 -8.53
C PRO A 196 -1.18 -16.51 -8.08
N LYS A 197 -1.99 -15.73 -7.35
CA LYS A 197 -3.31 -16.11 -6.89
C LYS A 197 -4.40 -15.55 -7.80
N ARG A 198 -5.34 -16.40 -8.23
CA ARG A 198 -6.53 -15.94 -8.94
C ARG A 198 -7.51 -15.28 -7.96
N THR A 199 -7.41 -13.96 -7.83
CA THR A 199 -8.30 -13.14 -6.97
C THR A 199 -9.71 -13.03 -7.58
N GLU A 200 -10.67 -12.46 -6.84
CA GLU A 200 -12.02 -12.23 -7.39
C GLU A 200 -12.00 -11.26 -8.58
N LEU A 201 -11.18 -10.22 -8.52
CA LEU A 201 -10.99 -9.31 -9.66
C LEU A 201 -10.31 -9.98 -10.85
N ALA A 202 -9.43 -10.96 -10.64
CA ALA A 202 -8.80 -11.73 -11.71
C ALA A 202 -9.80 -12.60 -12.51
N LYS A 203 -11.01 -12.80 -12.00
CA LYS A 203 -12.09 -13.49 -12.72
C LYS A 203 -12.78 -12.59 -13.75
N LEU A 204 -12.60 -11.28 -13.63
CA LEU A 204 -13.25 -10.27 -14.49
C LEU A 204 -12.38 -9.80 -15.65
N GLY A 205 -11.10 -10.13 -15.64
CA GLY A 205 -10.14 -9.71 -16.65
C GLY A 205 -9.12 -10.80 -17.01
N LEU A 206 -8.05 -10.40 -17.66
CA LEU A 206 -6.95 -11.29 -18.03
C LEU A 206 -6.08 -11.58 -16.80
N HIS A 207 -6.07 -12.83 -16.35
CA HIS A 207 -5.24 -13.28 -15.23
C HIS A 207 -3.91 -13.86 -15.71
N ILE A 208 -2.81 -13.31 -15.21
CA ILE A 208 -1.43 -13.72 -15.51
C ILE A 208 -0.79 -14.29 -14.22
N PRO A 209 -0.73 -15.61 -14.07
CA PRO A 209 -0.18 -16.27 -12.88
C PRO A 209 1.34 -16.27 -12.91
N ILE A 210 1.95 -15.18 -12.44
CA ILE A 210 3.40 -15.02 -12.41
C ILE A 210 4.06 -15.87 -11.33
N ARG A 211 5.26 -16.40 -11.60
CA ARG A 211 6.11 -16.99 -10.56
C ARG A 211 6.55 -15.87 -9.58
N PRO A 212 6.32 -16.01 -8.26
CA PRO A 212 6.73 -15.00 -7.29
C PRO A 212 8.20 -14.62 -7.39
N GLY A 213 8.50 -13.33 -7.31
CA GLY A 213 9.85 -12.81 -7.34
C GLY A 213 10.46 -12.64 -8.75
N THR A 214 9.67 -12.74 -9.80
CA THR A 214 10.13 -12.60 -11.20
C THR A 214 9.50 -11.39 -11.91
N ASP A 215 8.92 -10.50 -11.16
CA ASP A 215 8.18 -9.33 -11.65
C ASP A 215 9.04 -8.41 -12.52
N ALA A 216 10.31 -8.19 -12.14
CA ALA A 216 11.22 -7.37 -12.91
C ALA A 216 11.48 -7.94 -14.32
N ALA A 217 11.60 -9.27 -14.45
CA ALA A 217 11.79 -9.90 -15.74
C ALA A 217 10.57 -9.70 -16.66
N LEU A 218 9.35 -9.78 -16.10
CA LEU A 218 8.14 -9.49 -16.86
C LEU A 218 8.08 -8.03 -17.29
N GLY A 219 8.36 -7.10 -16.39
CA GLY A 219 8.34 -5.66 -16.70
C GLY A 219 9.32 -5.29 -17.80
N LEU A 220 10.56 -5.82 -17.74
CA LEU A 220 11.58 -5.62 -18.77
C LEU A 220 11.14 -6.20 -20.13
N ALA A 221 10.55 -7.39 -20.14
CA ALA A 221 10.06 -8.00 -21.37
C ALA A 221 8.88 -7.25 -21.96
N MET A 222 7.97 -6.72 -21.14
CA MET A 222 6.88 -5.86 -21.62
C MET A 222 7.43 -4.58 -22.27
N MET A 223 8.42 -3.93 -21.64
CA MET A 223 9.08 -2.77 -22.25
C MET A 223 9.78 -3.11 -23.57
N ASN A 224 10.44 -4.29 -23.64
CA ASN A 224 11.03 -4.77 -24.88
C ASN A 224 10.02 -4.86 -26.01
N VAL A 225 8.85 -5.45 -25.76
CA VAL A 225 7.76 -5.54 -26.76
C VAL A 225 7.29 -4.15 -27.18
N ILE A 226 6.99 -3.27 -26.22
CA ILE A 226 6.47 -1.93 -26.49
C ILE A 226 7.43 -1.11 -27.34
N ILE A 227 8.72 -1.16 -27.04
CA ILE A 227 9.76 -0.43 -27.78
C ILE A 227 9.98 -1.03 -29.18
N ASN A 228 10.12 -2.35 -29.28
CA ASN A 228 10.42 -3.01 -30.57
C ASN A 228 9.23 -3.06 -31.52
N GLU A 229 8.00 -2.95 -31.03
CA GLU A 229 6.79 -2.84 -31.85
C GLU A 229 6.40 -1.37 -32.14
N ASP A 230 7.25 -0.40 -31.78
CA ASP A 230 7.04 1.04 -31.96
C ASP A 230 5.69 1.53 -31.39
N ARG A 231 5.36 1.05 -30.17
CA ARG A 231 4.13 1.41 -29.46
C ARG A 231 4.36 2.47 -28.37
N VAL A 232 5.46 3.16 -28.47
CA VAL A 232 5.87 4.21 -27.53
C VAL A 232 5.19 5.52 -27.91
N ASP A 233 4.71 6.27 -26.94
CA ASP A 233 4.30 7.66 -27.12
C ASP A 233 5.53 8.51 -27.42
N ARG A 234 5.79 8.73 -28.71
CA ARG A 234 6.94 9.48 -29.21
C ARG A 234 6.92 10.93 -28.78
N GLU A 235 5.74 11.55 -28.80
CA GLU A 235 5.61 12.94 -28.39
C GLU A 235 6.01 13.13 -26.92
N PHE A 236 5.54 12.23 -26.05
CA PHE A 236 5.92 12.25 -24.64
C PHE A 236 7.41 11.99 -24.43
N VAL A 237 7.94 10.97 -25.09
CA VAL A 237 9.36 10.58 -24.94
C VAL A 237 10.28 11.72 -25.37
N ASP A 238 10.05 12.30 -26.54
CA ASP A 238 10.92 13.32 -27.12
C ASP A 238 10.89 14.63 -26.36
N ASN A 239 9.73 14.99 -25.78
CA ASN A 239 9.56 16.28 -25.11
C ASN A 239 9.80 16.23 -23.59
N TYR A 240 9.61 15.08 -22.94
CA TYR A 240 9.55 15.02 -21.47
C TYR A 240 10.51 14.01 -20.83
N THR A 241 11.28 13.25 -21.63
CA THR A 241 12.18 12.23 -21.07
C THR A 241 13.66 12.46 -21.43
N LYS A 242 14.53 11.78 -20.70
CA LYS A 242 15.99 11.73 -20.99
C LYS A 242 16.45 10.28 -20.89
N GLY A 243 17.46 9.89 -21.69
CA GLY A 243 18.04 8.56 -21.62
C GLY A 243 17.24 7.49 -22.40
N TYR A 244 16.33 7.88 -23.28
CA TYR A 244 15.56 6.93 -24.09
C TYR A 244 16.44 6.11 -25.04
N PRO A 245 17.44 6.67 -25.77
CA PRO A 245 18.32 5.87 -26.61
C PRO A 245 19.07 4.79 -25.82
N GLU A 246 19.57 5.10 -24.64
CA GLU A 246 20.27 4.16 -23.76
C GLU A 246 19.31 3.07 -23.24
N LEU A 247 18.05 3.42 -22.96
CA LEU A 247 17.04 2.46 -22.60
C LEU A 247 16.75 1.51 -23.76
N VAL A 248 16.62 2.03 -24.98
CA VAL A 248 16.38 1.21 -26.20
C VAL A 248 17.50 0.19 -26.39
N GLU A 249 18.77 0.60 -26.24
CA GLU A 249 19.90 -0.31 -26.32
C GLU A 249 19.86 -1.37 -25.22
N HIS A 250 19.67 -0.92 -23.97
CA HIS A 250 19.68 -1.81 -22.78
C HIS A 250 18.59 -2.87 -22.82
N ILE A 251 17.39 -2.51 -23.29
CA ILE A 251 16.22 -3.37 -23.25
C ILE A 251 16.27 -4.54 -24.26
N GLN A 252 17.12 -4.49 -25.28
CA GLN A 252 17.18 -5.49 -26.35
C GLN A 252 17.46 -6.91 -25.85
N GLN A 253 18.20 -7.05 -24.77
CA GLN A 253 18.54 -8.36 -24.17
C GLN A 253 17.38 -9.01 -23.41
N PHE A 254 16.35 -8.26 -23.05
CA PHE A 254 15.24 -8.73 -22.21
C PHE A 254 14.02 -9.08 -23.05
N THR A 255 14.16 -10.04 -23.94
CA THR A 255 13.06 -10.46 -24.84
C THR A 255 11.97 -11.25 -24.09
N PRO A 256 10.75 -11.35 -24.63
CA PRO A 256 9.74 -12.26 -24.08
C PRO A 256 10.20 -13.72 -23.99
N GLU A 257 11.04 -14.15 -24.93
CA GLU A 257 11.64 -15.50 -24.96
C GLU A 257 12.62 -15.72 -23.80
N TRP A 258 13.37 -14.67 -23.41
CA TRP A 258 14.21 -14.67 -22.22
C TRP A 258 13.39 -14.70 -20.92
N ALA A 259 12.32 -13.91 -20.85
CA ALA A 259 11.50 -13.77 -19.64
C ALA A 259 10.59 -14.97 -19.38
N SER A 260 10.11 -15.64 -20.42
CA SER A 260 9.13 -16.73 -20.31
C SER A 260 9.58 -17.87 -19.37
N PRO A 261 10.77 -18.46 -19.50
CA PRO A 261 11.25 -19.51 -18.55
C PRO A 261 11.46 -19.00 -17.13
N ILE A 262 11.76 -17.71 -16.94
CA ILE A 262 11.94 -17.07 -15.63
C ILE A 262 10.60 -16.89 -14.93
N THR A 263 9.66 -16.28 -15.60
CA THR A 263 8.35 -15.88 -15.06
C THR A 263 7.34 -17.02 -15.02
N GLY A 264 7.51 -18.02 -15.86
CA GLY A 264 6.53 -19.09 -16.11
C GLY A 264 5.37 -18.65 -17.01
N ILE A 265 5.43 -17.44 -17.57
CA ILE A 265 4.38 -16.89 -18.45
C ILE A 265 4.75 -17.18 -19.90
N PRO A 266 3.80 -17.71 -20.72
CA PRO A 266 4.04 -17.92 -22.15
C PRO A 266 4.42 -16.64 -22.89
N VAL A 267 5.31 -16.73 -23.86
CA VAL A 267 5.75 -15.61 -24.72
C VAL A 267 4.57 -14.84 -25.32
N THR A 268 3.55 -15.57 -25.76
CA THR A 268 2.35 -15.00 -26.37
C THR A 268 1.57 -14.14 -25.36
N GLU A 269 1.48 -14.57 -24.11
CA GLU A 269 0.79 -13.80 -23.07
C GLU A 269 1.58 -12.54 -22.69
N ILE A 270 2.92 -12.63 -22.58
CA ILE A 270 3.77 -11.44 -22.35
C ILE A 270 3.54 -10.40 -23.44
N LYS A 271 3.55 -10.82 -24.73
CA LYS A 271 3.29 -9.92 -25.85
C LYS A 271 1.86 -9.36 -25.82
N THR A 272 0.89 -10.17 -25.44
CA THR A 272 -0.52 -9.74 -25.38
C THR A 272 -0.72 -8.65 -24.32
N ILE A 273 -0.25 -8.86 -23.10
CA ILE A 273 -0.43 -7.85 -22.03
C ILE A 273 0.33 -6.55 -22.31
N ALA A 274 1.52 -6.65 -22.90
CA ALA A 274 2.29 -5.47 -23.30
C ALA A 274 1.54 -4.64 -24.36
N ARG A 275 0.92 -5.31 -25.34
CA ARG A 275 0.15 -4.66 -26.41
C ARG A 275 -1.13 -4.03 -25.87
N ILE A 276 -1.91 -4.74 -25.04
CA ILE A 276 -3.12 -4.20 -24.42
C ILE A 276 -2.77 -2.94 -23.65
N PHE A 277 -1.73 -2.99 -22.82
CA PHE A 277 -1.28 -1.85 -22.03
C PHE A 277 -0.88 -0.64 -22.88
N ALA A 278 -0.15 -0.88 -23.96
CA ALA A 278 0.37 0.17 -24.83
C ALA A 278 -0.64 0.71 -25.87
N GLN A 279 -1.76 0.01 -26.07
CA GLN A 279 -2.81 0.44 -27.01
C GLN A 279 -3.85 1.38 -26.40
N SER A 280 -3.98 1.36 -25.06
CA SER A 280 -4.94 2.20 -24.38
C SER A 280 -4.40 3.63 -24.25
N ASP A 281 -5.23 4.62 -24.50
CA ASP A 281 -4.86 6.03 -24.38
C ASP A 281 -4.56 6.43 -22.94
N ALA A 282 -5.19 5.75 -21.96
CA ALA A 282 -4.99 5.97 -20.53
C ALA A 282 -4.78 4.64 -19.80
N SER A 283 -3.52 4.25 -19.62
CA SER A 283 -3.14 3.02 -18.90
C SER A 283 -2.54 3.30 -17.52
N CYS A 284 -2.90 2.49 -16.53
CA CYS A 284 -2.42 2.63 -15.16
C CYS A 284 -1.93 1.29 -14.59
N ILE A 285 -0.77 1.29 -13.91
CA ILE A 285 -0.27 0.15 -13.14
C ILE A 285 -0.46 0.43 -11.65
N ILE A 286 -1.21 -0.43 -10.97
CA ILE A 286 -1.43 -0.36 -9.54
C ILE A 286 -0.69 -1.51 -8.87
N GLN A 287 0.43 -1.20 -8.24
CA GLN A 287 1.31 -2.18 -7.61
C GLN A 287 0.89 -2.53 -6.19
N GLY A 288 0.96 -3.81 -5.86
CA GLY A 288 0.99 -4.28 -4.48
C GLY A 288 2.38 -4.10 -3.85
N ILE A 289 2.41 -4.09 -2.53
CA ILE A 289 3.67 -3.93 -1.77
C ILE A 289 4.55 -5.19 -1.87
N ASN A 290 3.95 -6.37 -2.02
CA ASN A 290 4.65 -7.66 -1.99
C ASN A 290 5.18 -8.12 -3.36
N THR A 291 5.36 -7.21 -4.30
CA THR A 291 5.89 -7.49 -5.63
C THR A 291 7.30 -6.92 -5.76
N LEU A 292 7.48 -5.97 -6.65
CA LEU A 292 8.77 -5.31 -6.90
C LEU A 292 9.37 -4.65 -5.66
N ASP A 293 8.55 -4.14 -4.72
CA ASP A 293 9.04 -3.45 -3.53
C ASP A 293 9.80 -4.36 -2.55
N GLN A 294 9.45 -5.64 -2.50
CA GLN A 294 10.00 -6.61 -1.53
C GLN A 294 11.11 -7.50 -2.11
N HIS A 295 11.30 -7.44 -3.40
CA HIS A 295 12.21 -8.33 -4.10
C HIS A 295 13.58 -7.67 -4.29
N GLN A 296 14.68 -8.42 -4.06
CA GLN A 296 16.02 -7.86 -4.20
C GLN A 296 16.33 -7.35 -5.63
N ASN A 297 15.65 -7.86 -6.64
CA ASN A 297 15.75 -7.39 -8.02
C ASN A 297 14.76 -6.27 -8.36
N GLY A 298 13.86 -5.96 -7.46
CA GLY A 298 12.85 -4.92 -7.63
C GLY A 298 13.32 -3.58 -7.15
#